data_2167d95cd23b55fb2a9aa3513d782007
#
_entry.id   2167d95cd23b55fb2a9aa3513d782007
#
_cell.length_a   1.000
_cell.length_b   1.000
_cell.length_c   1.000
_cell.angle_alpha   90.00
_cell.angle_beta   90.00
_cell.angle_gamma   90.00
#
_symmetry.space_group_name_H-M   'P 1'
#
loop_
_entity.id
_entity.type
_entity.pdbx_description
1 polymer ?
#
loop_
_entity_poly.entity_id
_entity_poly.type
_entity_poly.pdbx_seq_one_letter_code
_entity_poly.pdbx_strand_id
1 'polypeptide(L)'
;MFIFEKVNTMNDSNNQTNRLVCYTIGHSTHEITSLIKLLQKYGINWVVDVRSIPYSRRNPQYNRENLIPSLKKEGIFYLHLGKELSVNRNDPSLFTHGRIDFDKLITTDYFQNGINIVIDHIKKRLNISLLCAEKDPYRCHRFVLVAYELTQRGIEVKHIREDGRLESQHQLEEKLLQEFEPGYDQGDLFHPPKTRTQALLDAYRKRIIQMLQR
;
A
#
# COMPACT_ATOMS: atom_id res chain seq x y z
N MET A 1 -37.60 -52.42 1.35
CA MET A 1 -38.05 -51.09 1.87
C MET A 1 -36.79 -50.29 2.11
N PHE A 2 -36.35 -49.57 1.10
CA PHE A 2 -35.09 -48.78 1.13
C PHE A 2 -35.44 -47.30 1.41
N ILE A 3 -34.92 -46.80 2.50
CA ILE A 3 -35.06 -45.40 2.90
C ILE A 3 -33.84 -44.68 2.31
N PHE A 4 -34.07 -43.76 1.35
CA PHE A 4 -33.07 -42.89 0.81
C PHE A 4 -32.87 -41.69 1.79
N GLU A 5 -31.70 -41.64 2.42
CA GLU A 5 -31.25 -40.43 3.14
C GLU A 5 -30.94 -39.33 2.10
N LYS A 6 -31.63 -38.22 2.25
CA LYS A 6 -31.33 -36.96 1.56
C LYS A 6 -30.04 -36.38 2.15
N VAL A 7 -28.98 -36.40 1.33
CA VAL A 7 -27.79 -35.60 1.59
C VAL A 7 -28.16 -34.13 1.44
N ASN A 8 -28.16 -33.42 2.56
CA ASN A 8 -28.31 -31.98 2.63
C ASN A 8 -27.01 -31.33 2.10
N THR A 9 -27.06 -30.83 0.87
CA THR A 9 -26.08 -29.86 0.37
C THR A 9 -26.36 -28.50 1.02
N MET A 10 -25.80 -28.26 2.20
CA MET A 10 -25.80 -26.94 2.81
C MET A 10 -24.66 -26.09 2.20
N ASN A 11 -25.08 -25.14 1.41
CA ASN A 11 -24.53 -23.82 1.18
C ASN A 11 -23.09 -23.50 1.62
N ASP A 12 -22.19 -23.57 0.65
CA ASP A 12 -20.84 -22.97 0.69
C ASP A 12 -20.84 -21.45 0.38
N SER A 13 -21.89 -20.73 0.75
CA SER A 13 -22.04 -19.31 0.37
C SER A 13 -21.75 -18.28 1.47
N ASN A 14 -21.15 -18.68 2.61
CA ASN A 14 -20.92 -17.74 3.73
C ASN A 14 -19.51 -17.73 4.32
N ASN A 15 -18.50 -18.12 3.58
CA ASN A 15 -17.10 -17.92 4.00
C ASN A 15 -16.44 -16.74 3.30
N GLN A 16 -17.12 -15.57 3.25
CA GLN A 16 -16.42 -14.30 3.13
C GLN A 16 -15.71 -14.07 4.46
N THR A 17 -14.51 -14.67 4.58
CA THR A 17 -13.56 -14.33 5.62
C THR A 17 -13.49 -12.81 5.66
N ASN A 18 -13.77 -12.25 6.83
CA ASN A 18 -13.84 -10.83 7.16
C ASN A 18 -12.43 -10.18 7.01
N ARG A 19 -11.91 -10.17 5.77
CA ARG A 19 -10.58 -9.67 5.46
C ARG A 19 -10.51 -8.19 5.75
N LEU A 20 -9.50 -7.79 6.49
CA LEU A 20 -9.18 -6.40 6.73
C LEU A 20 -8.56 -5.81 5.48
N VAL A 21 -9.10 -4.70 4.97
CA VAL A 21 -8.69 -4.07 3.71
C VAL A 21 -8.17 -2.68 3.96
N CYS A 22 -7.06 -2.33 3.31
CA CYS A 22 -6.54 -0.98 3.21
C CYS A 22 -6.53 -0.56 1.74
N TYR A 23 -7.09 0.61 1.43
CA TYR A 23 -6.97 1.18 0.09
C TYR A 23 -5.77 2.12 0.00
N THR A 24 -5.32 2.39 -1.22
CA THR A 24 -4.34 3.44 -1.49
C THR A 24 -4.73 4.23 -2.72
N ILE A 25 -4.39 5.51 -2.75
CA ILE A 25 -4.66 6.39 -3.88
C ILE A 25 -3.50 7.38 -4.09
N GLY A 26 -3.24 7.75 -5.34
CA GLY A 26 -2.32 8.82 -5.69
C GLY A 26 -3.09 10.02 -6.20
N HIS A 27 -2.86 11.21 -5.62
CA HIS A 27 -3.61 12.38 -6.05
C HIS A 27 -3.19 12.92 -7.41
N SER A 28 -1.90 12.69 -7.84
CA SER A 28 -1.39 13.19 -9.12
C SER A 28 -1.71 14.68 -9.36
N THR A 29 -2.25 14.99 -10.54
CA THR A 29 -2.72 16.33 -10.93
C THR A 29 -4.26 16.40 -11.02
N HIS A 30 -4.96 15.45 -10.39
CA HIS A 30 -6.42 15.43 -10.43
C HIS A 30 -7.03 16.69 -9.80
N GLU A 31 -8.21 17.05 -10.30
CA GLU A 31 -9.10 17.94 -9.56
C GLU A 31 -9.51 17.28 -8.24
N ILE A 32 -9.61 18.07 -7.17
CA ILE A 32 -9.99 17.56 -5.85
C ILE A 32 -11.31 16.82 -5.83
N THR A 33 -12.27 17.29 -6.62
CA THR A 33 -13.58 16.64 -6.79
C THR A 33 -13.49 15.25 -7.39
N SER A 34 -12.55 15.02 -8.31
CA SER A 34 -12.29 13.70 -8.90
C SER A 34 -11.70 12.73 -7.88
N LEU A 35 -10.73 13.17 -7.07
CA LEU A 35 -10.20 12.38 -5.98
C LEU A 35 -11.29 11.98 -4.99
N ILE A 36 -12.12 12.94 -4.56
CA ILE A 36 -13.20 12.70 -3.61
C ILE A 36 -14.20 11.67 -4.15
N LYS A 37 -14.60 11.78 -5.43
CA LYS A 37 -15.48 10.79 -6.06
C LYS A 37 -14.89 9.38 -6.03
N LEU A 38 -13.56 9.24 -6.24
CA LEU A 38 -12.89 7.95 -6.15
C LEU A 38 -12.88 7.41 -4.71
N LEU A 39 -12.67 8.26 -3.72
CA LEU A 39 -12.74 7.87 -2.31
C LEU A 39 -14.15 7.43 -1.92
N GLN A 40 -15.18 8.18 -2.32
CA GLN A 40 -16.59 7.89 -2.06
C GLN A 40 -17.04 6.59 -2.74
N LYS A 41 -16.56 6.31 -3.96
CA LYS A 41 -16.84 5.07 -4.70
C LYS A 41 -16.52 3.82 -3.88
N TYR A 42 -15.47 3.89 -3.04
CA TYR A 42 -15.03 2.77 -2.20
C TYR A 42 -15.39 2.95 -0.72
N GLY A 43 -16.29 3.89 -0.42
CA GLY A 43 -16.75 4.13 0.95
C GLY A 43 -15.65 4.59 1.90
N ILE A 44 -14.58 5.22 1.39
CA ILE A 44 -13.47 5.70 2.21
C ILE A 44 -13.96 6.83 3.11
N ASN A 45 -13.75 6.69 4.41
CA ASN A 45 -14.06 7.70 5.40
C ASN A 45 -12.84 8.24 6.16
N TRP A 46 -11.64 7.66 5.90
CA TRP A 46 -10.36 8.13 6.43
C TRP A 46 -9.30 8.17 5.34
N VAL A 47 -8.67 9.33 5.20
CA VAL A 47 -7.47 9.52 4.37
C VAL A 47 -6.27 9.61 5.29
N VAL A 48 -5.33 8.68 5.14
CA VAL A 48 -4.03 8.69 5.81
C VAL A 48 -2.99 9.19 4.81
N ASP A 49 -2.55 10.42 5.00
CA ASP A 49 -1.56 11.06 4.13
C ASP A 49 -0.14 10.61 4.51
N VAL A 50 0.48 9.83 3.63
CA VAL A 50 1.83 9.27 3.81
C VAL A 50 2.92 10.10 3.12
N ARG A 51 2.59 11.28 2.58
CA ARG A 51 3.57 12.19 2.00
C ARG A 51 4.43 12.79 3.11
N SER A 52 5.74 12.83 2.91
CA SER A 52 6.67 13.48 3.86
C SER A 52 6.31 14.95 4.07
N ILE A 53 6.00 15.65 2.98
CA ILE A 53 5.60 17.06 2.97
C ILE A 53 4.25 17.17 2.23
N PRO A 54 3.13 17.44 2.93
CA PRO A 54 1.80 17.55 2.31
C PRO A 54 1.59 18.96 1.72
N TYR A 55 2.51 19.35 0.83
CA TYR A 55 2.54 20.63 0.16
C TYR A 55 3.01 20.50 -1.28
N SER A 56 2.37 21.20 -2.22
CA SER A 56 2.74 21.25 -3.63
C SER A 56 2.42 22.62 -4.23
N ARG A 57 3.40 23.27 -4.84
CA ARG A 57 3.16 24.50 -5.61
C ARG A 57 2.33 24.26 -6.86
N ARG A 58 2.50 23.07 -7.49
CA ARG A 58 1.80 22.70 -8.74
C ARG A 58 0.36 22.28 -8.53
N ASN A 59 0.07 21.69 -7.37
CA ASN A 59 -1.23 21.13 -7.03
C ASN A 59 -1.68 21.66 -5.66
N PRO A 60 -1.94 22.97 -5.51
CA PRO A 60 -2.21 23.59 -4.21
C PRO A 60 -3.51 23.09 -3.57
N GLN A 61 -4.44 22.52 -4.34
CA GLN A 61 -5.65 21.86 -3.82
C GLN A 61 -5.33 20.68 -2.90
N TYR A 62 -4.10 20.12 -2.98
CA TYR A 62 -3.63 19.03 -2.14
C TYR A 62 -2.71 19.49 -0.99
N ASN A 63 -2.53 20.79 -0.82
CA ASN A 63 -1.89 21.31 0.37
C ASN A 63 -2.77 21.02 1.58
N ARG A 64 -2.14 20.67 2.70
CA ARG A 64 -2.86 20.23 3.91
C ARG A 64 -3.98 21.19 4.31
N GLU A 65 -3.72 22.50 4.24
CA GLU A 65 -4.67 23.56 4.58
C GLU A 65 -5.90 23.60 3.65
N ASN A 66 -5.79 23.16 2.40
CA ASN A 66 -6.87 23.10 1.42
C ASN A 66 -7.54 21.71 1.37
N LEU A 67 -6.75 20.66 1.55
CA LEU A 67 -7.23 19.28 1.47
C LEU A 67 -8.16 18.93 2.64
N ILE A 68 -7.78 19.31 3.87
CA ILE A 68 -8.56 18.98 5.07
C ILE A 68 -10.00 19.54 4.99
N PRO A 69 -10.23 20.83 4.69
CA PRO A 69 -11.59 21.37 4.55
C PRO A 69 -12.39 20.65 3.43
N SER A 70 -11.73 20.33 2.31
CA SER A 70 -12.38 19.65 1.19
C SER A 70 -12.84 18.24 1.57
N LEU A 71 -12.01 17.47 2.26
CA LEU A 71 -12.35 16.13 2.75
C LEU A 71 -13.44 16.19 3.84
N LYS A 72 -13.30 17.13 4.79
CA LYS A 72 -14.25 17.32 5.90
C LYS A 72 -15.66 17.62 5.41
N LYS A 73 -15.81 18.42 4.35
CA LYS A 73 -17.10 18.74 3.73
C LYS A 73 -17.83 17.48 3.28
N GLU A 74 -17.09 16.46 2.87
CA GLU A 74 -17.61 15.18 2.38
C GLU A 74 -17.63 14.08 3.48
N GLY A 75 -17.44 14.46 4.74
CA GLY A 75 -17.43 13.51 5.85
C GLY A 75 -16.21 12.60 5.93
N ILE A 76 -15.11 12.97 5.25
CA ILE A 76 -13.87 12.19 5.23
C ILE A 76 -12.87 12.80 6.21
N PHE A 77 -12.39 11.98 7.13
CA PHE A 77 -11.37 12.37 8.11
C PHE A 77 -9.97 12.32 7.50
N TYR A 78 -9.06 13.10 8.06
CA TYR A 78 -7.67 13.21 7.60
C TYR A 78 -6.69 12.96 8.76
N LEU A 79 -5.68 12.13 8.50
CA LEU A 79 -4.56 11.87 9.40
C LEU A 79 -3.26 11.98 8.60
N HIS A 80 -2.26 12.70 9.11
CA HIS A 80 -0.94 12.78 8.49
C HIS A 80 0.05 11.88 9.23
N LEU A 81 0.61 10.91 8.52
CA LEU A 81 1.66 9.99 9.00
C LEU A 81 2.90 10.04 8.11
N GLY A 82 3.20 11.21 7.54
CA GLY A 82 4.34 11.36 6.65
C GLY A 82 5.69 11.26 7.36
N LYS A 83 5.78 11.60 8.63
CA LYS A 83 7.01 11.39 9.42
C LYS A 83 7.30 9.91 9.64
N GLU A 84 6.24 9.15 9.89
CA GLU A 84 6.29 7.73 10.21
C GLU A 84 6.45 6.88 8.95
N LEU A 85 5.70 7.17 7.89
CA LEU A 85 5.53 6.26 6.76
C LEU A 85 6.24 6.70 5.47
N SER A 86 7.01 7.79 5.51
CA SER A 86 7.89 8.18 4.38
C SER A 86 9.35 7.85 4.66
N VAL A 87 10.18 7.98 3.62
CA VAL A 87 11.63 7.78 3.73
C VAL A 87 12.28 9.05 4.24
N ASN A 88 12.87 9.00 5.43
CA ASN A 88 13.71 10.11 5.94
C ASN A 88 15.10 10.04 5.29
N ARG A 89 15.29 10.79 4.20
CA ARG A 89 16.57 10.82 3.47
C ARG A 89 17.72 11.46 4.26
N ASN A 90 17.41 12.18 5.34
CA ASN A 90 18.42 12.85 6.18
C ASN A 90 18.90 11.97 7.34
N ASP A 91 18.39 10.77 7.47
CA ASP A 91 18.82 9.81 8.50
C ASP A 91 19.90 8.87 7.93
N PRO A 92 21.18 9.08 8.27
CA PRO A 92 22.27 8.27 7.73
C PRO A 92 22.21 6.81 8.21
N SER A 93 21.51 6.50 9.30
CA SER A 93 21.36 5.13 9.80
C SER A 93 20.59 4.22 8.83
N LEU A 94 19.74 4.82 7.97
CA LEU A 94 18.97 4.10 6.96
C LEU A 94 19.77 3.69 5.74
N PHE A 95 21.07 4.03 5.69
CA PHE A 95 21.88 3.76 4.50
C PHE A 95 22.93 2.70 4.78
N THR A 96 23.19 1.86 3.77
CA THR A 96 24.30 0.91 3.72
C THR A 96 25.04 1.16 2.40
N HIS A 97 26.36 1.43 2.48
CA HIS A 97 27.19 1.79 1.30
C HIS A 97 26.61 2.91 0.44
N GLY A 98 26.04 3.94 1.08
CA GLY A 98 25.46 5.11 0.41
C GLY A 98 24.11 4.85 -0.28
N ARG A 99 23.52 3.69 -0.11
CA ARG A 99 22.19 3.32 -0.64
C ARG A 99 21.21 3.10 0.50
N ILE A 100 19.94 3.43 0.27
CA ILE A 100 18.89 3.14 1.24
C ILE A 100 18.83 1.64 1.49
N ASP A 101 18.77 1.29 2.76
CA ASP A 101 18.63 -0.08 3.21
C ASP A 101 17.16 -0.34 3.56
N PHE A 102 16.52 -1.17 2.75
CA PHE A 102 15.10 -1.51 2.91
C PHE A 102 14.81 -2.13 4.28
N ASP A 103 15.66 -3.08 4.71
CA ASP A 103 15.46 -3.83 5.95
C ASP A 103 15.61 -2.92 7.17
N LYS A 104 16.60 -2.03 7.16
CA LYS A 104 16.77 -1.03 8.21
C LYS A 104 15.55 -0.11 8.30
N LEU A 105 15.04 0.37 7.15
CA LEU A 105 13.92 1.31 7.13
C LEU A 105 12.66 0.69 7.71
N ILE A 106 12.27 -0.50 7.27
CA ILE A 106 11.04 -1.14 7.73
C ILE A 106 11.09 -1.56 9.20
N THR A 107 12.30 -1.70 9.79
CA THR A 107 12.48 -2.07 11.20
C THR A 107 12.60 -0.87 12.14
N THR A 108 12.58 0.37 11.64
CA THR A 108 12.62 1.56 12.50
C THR A 108 11.37 1.67 13.37
N ASP A 109 11.55 2.13 14.62
CA ASP A 109 10.43 2.31 15.56
C ASP A 109 9.36 3.26 15.03
N TYR A 110 9.76 4.35 14.36
CA TYR A 110 8.81 5.31 13.83
C TYR A 110 7.97 4.69 12.68
N PHE A 111 8.59 3.90 11.79
CA PHE A 111 7.87 3.22 10.70
C PHE A 111 6.90 2.19 11.25
N GLN A 112 7.36 1.35 12.18
CA GLN A 112 6.53 0.34 12.83
C GLN A 112 5.36 0.96 13.62
N ASN A 113 5.60 2.10 14.30
CA ASN A 113 4.55 2.85 14.97
C ASN A 113 3.49 3.37 13.97
N GLY A 114 3.93 3.94 12.84
CA GLY A 114 3.02 4.38 11.78
C GLY A 114 2.16 3.24 11.22
N ILE A 115 2.75 2.08 10.96
CA ILE A 115 2.04 0.86 10.52
C ILE A 115 1.01 0.42 11.56
N ASN A 116 1.38 0.40 12.85
CA ASN A 116 0.48 0.01 13.92
C ASN A 116 -0.73 0.95 14.03
N ILE A 117 -0.52 2.27 13.90
CA ILE A 117 -1.62 3.25 13.86
C ILE A 117 -2.60 2.94 12.72
N VAL A 118 -2.10 2.66 11.51
CA VAL A 118 -2.96 2.30 10.37
C VAL A 118 -3.74 1.02 10.65
N ILE A 119 -3.07 -0.02 11.15
CA ILE A 119 -3.71 -1.31 11.49
C ILE A 119 -4.80 -1.13 12.55
N ASP A 120 -4.54 -0.35 13.59
CA ASP A 120 -5.52 -0.10 14.66
C ASP A 120 -6.78 0.61 14.14
N HIS A 121 -6.62 1.54 13.19
CA HIS A 121 -7.76 2.18 12.53
C HIS A 121 -8.56 1.16 11.68
N ILE A 122 -7.86 0.30 10.92
CA ILE A 122 -8.51 -0.75 10.13
C ILE A 122 -9.28 -1.75 11.02
N LYS A 123 -8.69 -2.16 12.14
CA LYS A 123 -9.34 -3.04 13.13
C LYS A 123 -10.59 -2.44 13.75
N LYS A 124 -10.64 -1.12 13.86
CA LYS A 124 -11.85 -0.36 14.28
C LYS A 124 -12.90 -0.23 13.17
N ARG A 125 -12.75 -0.94 12.07
CA ARG A 125 -13.65 -0.94 10.90
C ARG A 125 -13.74 0.41 10.19
N LEU A 126 -12.70 1.22 10.26
CA LEU A 126 -12.60 2.43 9.47
C LEU A 126 -12.13 2.09 8.05
N ASN A 127 -12.81 2.63 7.06
CA ASN A 127 -12.44 2.46 5.65
C ASN A 127 -11.34 3.48 5.30
N ILE A 128 -10.11 2.99 5.22
CA ILE A 128 -8.90 3.82 5.08
C ILE A 128 -8.40 3.79 3.64
N SER A 129 -7.97 4.97 3.16
CA SER A 129 -7.09 5.06 1.99
C SER A 129 -5.80 5.81 2.32
N LEU A 130 -4.65 5.18 2.04
CA LEU A 130 -3.36 5.85 2.08
C LEU A 130 -3.26 6.81 0.89
N LEU A 131 -2.92 8.07 1.14
CA LEU A 131 -2.77 9.10 0.12
C LEU A 131 -1.29 9.43 -0.13
N CYS A 132 -0.88 9.41 -1.39
CA CYS A 132 0.43 9.90 -1.82
C CYS A 132 0.30 10.81 -3.04
N ALA A 133 1.40 11.47 -3.45
CA ALA A 133 1.42 12.32 -4.63
C ALA A 133 1.48 11.53 -5.94
N GLU A 134 2.26 10.46 -5.99
CA GLU A 134 2.49 9.65 -7.19
C GLU A 134 1.20 8.99 -7.70
N LYS A 135 0.93 9.16 -9.02
CA LYS A 135 -0.19 8.52 -9.72
C LYS A 135 -0.08 7.00 -9.67
N ASP A 136 1.08 6.48 -10.11
CA ASP A 136 1.31 5.04 -10.21
C ASP A 136 1.81 4.49 -8.88
N PRO A 137 1.05 3.59 -8.21
CA PRO A 137 1.50 2.98 -6.96
C PRO A 137 2.83 2.25 -7.13
N TYR A 138 3.07 1.61 -8.27
CA TYR A 138 4.31 0.88 -8.56
C TYR A 138 5.57 1.74 -8.45
N ARG A 139 5.45 3.05 -8.64
CA ARG A 139 6.54 4.04 -8.54
C ARG A 139 6.58 4.79 -7.22
N CYS A 140 5.83 4.33 -6.22
CA CYS A 140 5.59 5.06 -5.00
C CYS A 140 5.97 4.25 -3.76
N HIS A 141 6.50 4.92 -2.74
CA HIS A 141 6.82 4.31 -1.46
C HIS A 141 5.59 3.68 -0.77
N ARG A 142 4.36 4.16 -1.07
CA ARG A 142 3.15 3.52 -0.54
C ARG A 142 3.01 2.05 -0.95
N PHE A 143 3.54 1.66 -2.14
CA PHE A 143 3.57 0.27 -2.59
C PHE A 143 4.73 -0.49 -1.95
N VAL A 144 5.97 0.02 -2.11
CA VAL A 144 7.18 -0.75 -1.76
C VAL A 144 7.44 -0.83 -0.26
N LEU A 145 6.87 0.08 0.54
CA LEU A 145 7.07 0.11 2.00
C LEU A 145 5.78 -0.15 2.74
N VAL A 146 4.81 0.77 2.63
CA VAL A 146 3.63 0.74 3.49
C VAL A 146 2.72 -0.43 3.15
N ALA A 147 2.39 -0.62 1.87
CA ALA A 147 1.55 -1.73 1.44
C ALA A 147 2.24 -3.09 1.62
N TYR A 148 3.56 -3.18 1.37
CA TYR A 148 4.35 -4.36 1.69
C TYR A 148 4.15 -4.76 3.16
N GLU A 149 4.45 -3.88 4.11
CA GLU A 149 4.38 -4.19 5.54
C GLU A 149 2.95 -4.51 5.99
N LEU A 150 1.93 -3.79 5.49
CA LEU A 150 0.53 -4.11 5.77
C LEU A 150 0.16 -5.51 5.28
N THR A 151 0.65 -5.91 4.11
CA THR A 151 0.40 -7.25 3.55
C THR A 151 1.08 -8.33 4.38
N GLN A 152 2.31 -8.10 4.85
CA GLN A 152 2.99 -9.03 5.79
C GLN A 152 2.20 -9.20 7.11
N ARG A 153 1.39 -8.20 7.49
CA ARG A 153 0.50 -8.22 8.66
C ARG A 153 -0.90 -8.77 8.37
N GLY A 154 -1.11 -9.35 7.18
CA GLY A 154 -2.39 -9.96 6.80
C GLY A 154 -3.48 -8.97 6.38
N ILE A 155 -3.14 -7.72 6.09
CA ILE A 155 -4.07 -6.73 5.55
C ILE A 155 -4.08 -6.85 4.02
N GLU A 156 -5.25 -7.01 3.43
CA GLU A 156 -5.41 -6.95 1.98
C GLU A 156 -5.26 -5.50 1.49
N VAL A 157 -4.32 -5.23 0.57
CA VAL A 157 -4.11 -3.88 0.04
C VAL A 157 -4.61 -3.78 -1.40
N LYS A 158 -5.43 -2.74 -1.67
CA LYS A 158 -6.03 -2.43 -2.97
C LYS A 158 -5.66 -1.02 -3.40
N HIS A 159 -5.06 -0.87 -4.56
CA HIS A 159 -4.65 0.41 -5.12
C HIS A 159 -5.75 0.95 -6.03
N ILE A 160 -6.34 2.09 -5.66
CA ILE A 160 -7.31 2.80 -6.49
C ILE A 160 -6.56 3.48 -7.62
N ARG A 161 -6.84 3.09 -8.86
CA ARG A 161 -6.25 3.68 -10.06
C ARG A 161 -7.05 4.93 -10.47
N GLU A 162 -6.45 5.74 -11.34
CA GLU A 162 -7.03 6.99 -11.84
C GLU A 162 -8.40 6.80 -12.49
N ASP A 163 -8.58 5.71 -13.21
CA ASP A 163 -9.84 5.33 -13.86
C ASP A 163 -10.86 4.68 -12.90
N GLY A 164 -10.53 4.64 -11.61
CA GLY A 164 -11.37 4.05 -10.59
C GLY A 164 -11.41 2.53 -10.60
N ARG A 165 -10.49 1.83 -11.26
CA ARG A 165 -10.28 0.39 -11.09
C ARG A 165 -9.43 0.13 -9.86
N LEU A 166 -9.55 -1.09 -9.32
CA LEU A 166 -8.68 -1.58 -8.25
C LEU A 166 -7.59 -2.46 -8.85
N GLU A 167 -6.38 -2.27 -8.37
CA GLU A 167 -5.25 -3.15 -8.62
C GLU A 167 -4.76 -3.69 -7.27
N SER A 168 -4.59 -5.00 -7.15
CA SER A 168 -4.17 -5.61 -5.90
C SER A 168 -2.67 -5.46 -5.68
N GLN A 169 -2.24 -5.51 -4.40
CA GLN A 169 -0.81 -5.60 -4.07
C GLN A 169 -0.15 -6.78 -4.79
N HIS A 170 -0.81 -7.94 -4.83
CA HIS A 170 -0.32 -9.13 -5.51
C HIS A 170 -0.06 -8.91 -7.02
N GLN A 171 -0.96 -8.20 -7.73
CA GLN A 171 -0.73 -7.90 -9.16
C GLN A 171 0.51 -7.04 -9.38
N LEU A 172 0.76 -6.08 -8.49
CA LEU A 172 1.98 -5.27 -8.54
C LEU A 172 3.23 -6.08 -8.14
N GLU A 173 3.10 -7.04 -7.24
CA GLU A 173 4.17 -7.95 -6.85
C GLU A 173 4.57 -8.88 -7.99
N GLU A 174 3.61 -9.41 -8.77
CA GLU A 174 3.92 -10.20 -9.97
C GLU A 174 4.72 -9.37 -10.99
N LYS A 175 4.32 -8.13 -11.21
CA LYS A 175 5.08 -7.19 -12.06
C LYS A 175 6.49 -6.95 -11.50
N LEU A 176 6.61 -6.82 -10.18
CA LEU A 176 7.88 -6.59 -9.50
C LEU A 176 8.83 -7.79 -9.67
N LEU A 177 8.31 -9.01 -9.52
CA LEU A 177 9.07 -10.24 -9.75
C LEU A 177 9.54 -10.36 -11.20
N GLN A 178 8.67 -10.08 -12.16
CA GLN A 178 9.03 -10.10 -13.58
C GLN A 178 10.14 -9.10 -13.92
N GLU A 179 10.14 -7.90 -13.29
CA GLU A 179 11.14 -6.86 -13.56
C GLU A 179 12.49 -7.16 -12.90
N PHE A 180 12.52 -7.68 -11.67
CA PHE A 180 13.74 -7.76 -10.85
C PHE A 180 14.26 -9.16 -10.58
N GLU A 181 13.43 -10.18 -10.67
CA GLU A 181 13.75 -11.58 -10.37
C GLU A 181 13.14 -12.54 -11.40
N PRO A 182 13.32 -12.29 -12.72
CA PRO A 182 12.76 -13.20 -13.74
C PRO A 182 13.37 -14.59 -13.60
N GLY A 183 12.54 -15.65 -13.64
CA GLY A 183 12.99 -17.03 -13.53
C GLY A 183 13.55 -17.42 -12.17
N TYR A 184 13.20 -16.74 -11.10
CA TYR A 184 13.68 -16.96 -9.73
C TYR A 184 13.51 -18.42 -9.24
N ASP A 185 12.54 -19.12 -9.76
CA ASP A 185 12.17 -20.50 -9.41
C ASP A 185 12.91 -21.58 -10.23
N GLN A 186 13.66 -21.18 -11.28
CA GLN A 186 14.38 -22.13 -12.13
C GLN A 186 15.80 -22.41 -11.62
N GLY A 187 16.43 -21.41 -10.97
CA GLY A 187 17.84 -21.48 -10.60
C GLY A 187 18.78 -21.55 -11.82
N ASP A 188 20.06 -21.54 -11.55
CA ASP A 188 21.11 -21.76 -12.54
C ASP A 188 22.28 -22.57 -11.95
N LEU A 189 23.36 -22.78 -12.71
CA LEU A 189 24.53 -23.55 -12.26
C LEU A 189 25.19 -22.98 -11.00
N PHE A 190 25.07 -21.69 -10.74
CA PHE A 190 25.73 -20.97 -9.63
C PHE A 190 24.77 -20.55 -8.54
N HIS A 191 23.45 -20.50 -8.82
CA HIS A 191 22.44 -19.99 -7.91
C HIS A 191 21.27 -20.98 -7.82
N PRO A 192 20.99 -21.49 -6.61
CA PRO A 192 19.83 -22.35 -6.41
C PRO A 192 18.53 -21.56 -6.65
N PRO A 193 17.43 -22.26 -6.98
CA PRO A 193 16.12 -21.60 -7.12
C PRO A 193 15.71 -20.94 -5.81
N LYS A 194 15.12 -19.75 -5.93
CA LYS A 194 14.57 -19.02 -4.78
C LYS A 194 13.11 -19.40 -4.56
N THR A 195 12.67 -19.34 -3.32
CA THR A 195 11.23 -19.31 -3.04
C THR A 195 10.65 -17.97 -3.49
N ARG A 196 9.35 -17.94 -3.78
CA ARG A 196 8.64 -16.68 -4.13
C ARG A 196 8.86 -15.60 -3.09
N THR A 197 8.85 -15.94 -1.80
CA THR A 197 9.06 -15.01 -0.70
C THR A 197 10.46 -14.37 -0.73
N GLN A 198 11.50 -15.18 -0.97
CA GLN A 198 12.88 -14.69 -1.10
C GLN A 198 13.04 -13.75 -2.30
N ALA A 199 12.56 -14.19 -3.47
CA ALA A 199 12.62 -13.40 -4.70
C ALA A 199 11.87 -12.06 -4.55
N LEU A 200 10.69 -12.10 -3.92
CA LEU A 200 9.88 -10.90 -3.70
C LEU A 200 10.59 -9.91 -2.77
N LEU A 201 11.19 -10.37 -1.68
CA LEU A 201 11.95 -9.50 -0.78
C LEU A 201 13.14 -8.85 -1.49
N ASP A 202 13.88 -9.62 -2.29
CA ASP A 202 15.00 -9.10 -3.08
C ASP A 202 14.52 -8.07 -4.13
N ALA A 203 13.39 -8.33 -4.76
CA ALA A 203 12.78 -7.41 -5.71
C ALA A 203 12.35 -6.08 -5.05
N TYR A 204 11.78 -6.11 -3.86
CA TYR A 204 11.46 -4.91 -3.08
C TYR A 204 12.71 -4.11 -2.70
N ARG A 205 13.79 -4.77 -2.26
CA ARG A 205 15.08 -4.14 -1.98
C ARG A 205 15.65 -3.43 -3.22
N LYS A 206 15.62 -4.07 -4.37
CA LYS A 206 16.06 -3.48 -5.64
C LYS A 206 15.19 -2.28 -6.05
N ARG A 207 13.87 -2.42 -5.89
CA ARG A 207 12.92 -1.37 -6.26
C ARG A 207 13.08 -0.10 -5.45
N ILE A 208 13.24 -0.18 -4.13
CA ILE A 208 13.42 0.99 -3.27
C ILE A 208 14.71 1.75 -3.63
N ILE A 209 15.79 1.02 -3.90
CA ILE A 209 17.05 1.62 -4.33
C ILE A 209 16.85 2.39 -5.65
N GLN A 210 16.24 1.77 -6.65
CA GLN A 210 15.98 2.40 -7.95
C GLN A 210 15.11 3.66 -7.83
N MET A 211 14.12 3.65 -6.93
CA MET A 211 13.23 4.80 -6.71
C MET A 211 13.93 6.00 -6.07
N LEU A 212 14.90 5.76 -5.21
CA LEU A 212 15.55 6.80 -4.42
C LEU A 212 16.85 7.32 -5.01
N GLN A 213 17.35 6.67 -6.06
CA GLN A 213 18.50 7.14 -6.86
C GLN A 213 18.13 8.22 -7.90
N ARG A 214 16.84 8.56 -8.01
CA ARG A 214 16.31 9.64 -8.87
C ARG A 214 16.18 10.91 -8.03
#